data_bc97fd82a6fcc242edf78cfc75b93388
#
_entry.id   bc97fd82a6fcc242edf78cfc75b93388
#
_cell.length_a   1.000
_cell.length_b   1.000
_cell.length_c   1.000
_cell.angle_alpha   90.00
_cell.angle_beta   90.00
_cell.angle_gamma   90.00
#
_symmetry.space_group_name_H-M   'P 1'
#
loop_
_entity.id
_entity.type
_entity.pdbx_description
1 polymer ?
#
loop_
_entity_poly.entity_id
_entity_poly.type
_entity_poly.pdbx_seq_one_letter_code
_entity_poly.pdbx_strand_id
1 'polypeptide(L)'
;MDTDVLIVGGGIVGCSLAYFLAREGTDVLVIDRFDLNTQASGTNAGSLHVQMMSFFAMEGDWERYARLEAKLPLYLAGGRMWRELERELGFEVEVKSGGGLMVAETDDQLRFLEKKVAGERRLGLTSGVVTGAELKNLAPYLSDAVIGADFCP
;
A
#
# COMPACT_ATOMS: atom_id res chain seq x y z
N MET A 1 -6.96 36.82 -9.24
CA MET A 1 -5.83 35.93 -8.98
C MET A 1 -5.89 34.88 -10.05
N ASP A 2 -4.93 34.86 -10.94
CA ASP A 2 -4.89 33.92 -12.06
C ASP A 2 -3.97 32.76 -11.61
N THR A 3 -4.34 31.55 -11.92
CA THR A 3 -3.55 30.32 -11.61
C THR A 3 -3.74 29.33 -12.76
N ASP A 4 -2.73 28.52 -13.04
CA ASP A 4 -2.81 27.50 -14.10
C ASP A 4 -3.71 26.33 -13.67
N VAL A 5 -3.64 25.93 -12.40
CA VAL A 5 -4.41 24.80 -11.87
C VAL A 5 -5.02 25.15 -10.51
N LEU A 6 -6.33 24.98 -10.41
CA LEU A 6 -7.08 25.05 -9.15
C LEU A 6 -7.37 23.65 -8.64
N ILE A 7 -6.88 23.33 -7.45
CA ILE A 7 -7.11 22.05 -6.75
C ILE A 7 -8.14 22.26 -5.65
N VAL A 8 -9.24 21.54 -5.71
CA VAL A 8 -10.29 21.57 -4.69
C VAL A 8 -10.13 20.37 -3.78
N GLY A 9 -9.74 20.61 -2.53
CA GLY A 9 -9.48 19.62 -1.49
C GLY A 9 -8.01 19.57 -1.09
N GLY A 10 -7.74 19.98 0.16
CA GLY A 10 -6.41 20.04 0.78
C GLY A 10 -6.06 18.81 1.62
N GLY A 11 -6.55 17.62 1.24
CA GLY A 11 -6.10 16.34 1.79
C GLY A 11 -4.80 15.88 1.15
N ILE A 12 -4.32 14.68 1.53
CA ILE A 12 -3.03 14.13 1.03
C ILE A 12 -2.94 14.10 -0.50
N VAL A 13 -4.03 13.80 -1.20
CA VAL A 13 -4.05 13.74 -2.67
C VAL A 13 -3.87 15.15 -3.26
N GLY A 14 -4.65 16.13 -2.78
CA GLY A 14 -4.58 17.50 -3.30
C GLY A 14 -3.24 18.17 -2.98
N CYS A 15 -2.72 17.98 -1.77
CA CYS A 15 -1.41 18.51 -1.38
C CYS A 15 -0.28 17.87 -2.18
N SER A 16 -0.31 16.54 -2.39
CA SER A 16 0.69 15.85 -3.22
C SER A 16 0.63 16.31 -4.67
N LEU A 17 -0.58 16.45 -5.23
CA LEU A 17 -0.75 16.96 -6.60
C LEU A 17 -0.19 18.37 -6.74
N ALA A 18 -0.49 19.27 -5.79
CA ALA A 18 0.06 20.62 -5.77
C ALA A 18 1.59 20.62 -5.73
N TYR A 19 2.19 19.79 -4.85
CA TYR A 19 3.62 19.67 -4.73
C TYR A 19 4.28 19.26 -6.05
N PHE A 20 3.81 18.19 -6.68
CA PHE A 20 4.40 17.68 -7.91
C PHE A 20 4.20 18.64 -9.09
N LEU A 21 3.03 19.29 -9.23
CA LEU A 21 2.79 20.29 -10.27
C LEU A 21 3.67 21.53 -10.08
N ALA A 22 3.80 22.02 -8.84
CA ALA A 22 4.65 23.18 -8.55
C ALA A 22 6.15 22.88 -8.84
N ARG A 23 6.61 21.67 -8.61
CA ARG A 23 7.98 21.26 -9.01
C ARG A 23 8.22 21.32 -10.52
N GLU A 24 7.19 21.05 -11.31
CA GLU A 24 7.25 21.18 -12.78
C GLU A 24 7.05 22.62 -13.26
N GLY A 25 6.96 23.60 -12.34
CA GLY A 25 6.84 25.02 -12.65
C GLY A 25 5.40 25.48 -12.92
N THR A 26 4.39 24.65 -12.62
CA THR A 26 2.98 25.02 -12.78
C THR A 26 2.53 25.89 -11.60
N ASP A 27 1.82 27.01 -11.88
CA ASP A 27 1.21 27.83 -10.84
C ASP A 27 -0.07 27.17 -10.33
N VAL A 28 -0.07 26.79 -9.03
CA VAL A 28 -1.15 26.01 -8.41
C VAL A 28 -1.76 26.72 -7.22
N LEU A 29 -3.09 26.66 -7.13
CA LEU A 29 -3.85 27.10 -5.97
C LEU A 29 -4.64 25.93 -5.39
N VAL A 30 -4.43 25.65 -4.09
CA VAL A 30 -5.23 24.66 -3.35
C VAL A 30 -6.26 25.38 -2.52
N ILE A 31 -7.52 24.99 -2.62
CA ILE A 31 -8.60 25.46 -1.77
C ILE A 31 -9.26 24.33 -1.02
N ASP A 32 -9.56 24.55 0.25
CA ASP A 32 -10.34 23.64 1.09
C ASP A 32 -11.29 24.46 1.96
N ARG A 33 -12.37 23.86 2.42
CA ARG A 33 -13.30 24.47 3.39
C ARG A 33 -12.80 24.39 4.82
N PHE A 34 -11.80 23.55 5.09
CA PHE A 34 -11.16 23.35 6.37
C PHE A 34 -9.64 23.56 6.26
N ASP A 35 -8.93 23.50 7.37
CA ASP A 35 -7.48 23.44 7.35
C ASP A 35 -6.97 22.20 6.63
N LEU A 36 -5.76 22.28 6.06
CA LEU A 36 -5.17 21.19 5.29
C LEU A 36 -5.02 19.92 6.13
N ASN A 37 -5.32 18.79 5.55
CA ASN A 37 -5.18 17.46 6.16
C ASN A 37 -5.98 17.21 7.45
N THR A 38 -6.94 18.03 7.82
CA THR A 38 -7.70 17.89 9.08
C THR A 38 -8.88 16.94 9.00
N GLN A 39 -9.19 16.41 7.82
CA GLN A 39 -10.28 15.46 7.60
C GLN A 39 -9.73 14.02 7.42
N ALA A 40 -10.25 13.24 6.50
CA ALA A 40 -9.90 11.84 6.29
C ALA A 40 -8.38 11.58 6.19
N SER A 41 -7.62 12.48 5.59
CA SER A 41 -6.16 12.34 5.48
C SER A 41 -5.44 12.49 6.82
N GLY A 42 -5.93 13.32 7.72
CA GLY A 42 -5.34 13.53 9.05
C GLY A 42 -5.84 12.56 10.12
N THR A 43 -6.83 11.72 9.80
CA THR A 43 -7.45 10.79 10.76
C THR A 43 -7.38 9.33 10.34
N ASN A 44 -6.61 9.00 9.31
CA ASN A 44 -6.38 7.62 8.87
C ASN A 44 -5.29 6.93 9.71
N ALA A 45 -5.17 5.61 9.55
CA ALA A 45 -4.19 4.80 10.27
C ALA A 45 -2.75 4.91 9.74
N GLY A 46 -2.51 5.65 8.66
CA GLY A 46 -1.18 5.81 8.04
C GLY A 46 -0.61 4.55 7.40
N SER A 47 -1.40 3.51 7.19
CA SER A 47 -0.91 2.26 6.60
C SER A 47 -0.77 2.37 5.08
N LEU A 48 0.43 2.04 4.58
CA LEU A 48 0.74 1.95 3.15
C LEU A 48 0.75 0.48 2.72
N HIS A 49 -0.27 0.08 1.97
CA HIS A 49 -0.40 -1.29 1.50
C HIS A 49 0.05 -1.42 0.05
N VAL A 50 1.12 -2.18 -0.19
CA VAL A 50 1.55 -2.60 -1.52
C VAL A 50 1.07 -4.01 -1.81
N GLN A 51 1.15 -4.90 -0.81
CA GLN A 51 0.61 -6.26 -0.89
C GLN A 51 -0.91 -6.25 -1.13
N MET A 52 -1.38 -7.07 -2.07
CA MET A 52 -2.78 -7.06 -2.47
C MET A 52 -3.69 -7.64 -1.39
N MET A 53 -4.76 -6.90 -1.08
CA MET A 53 -5.80 -7.38 -0.17
C MET A 53 -6.61 -8.49 -0.84
N SER A 54 -6.76 -9.62 -0.15
CA SER A 54 -7.22 -10.88 -0.73
C SER A 54 -8.62 -11.32 -0.31
N PHE A 55 -9.28 -10.61 0.60
CA PHE A 55 -10.56 -11.05 1.13
C PHE A 55 -11.66 -11.22 0.05
N PHE A 56 -11.63 -10.45 -1.03
CA PHE A 56 -12.59 -10.64 -2.14
C PHE A 56 -12.45 -11.99 -2.83
N ALA A 57 -11.21 -12.45 -3.05
CA ALA A 57 -10.98 -13.73 -3.67
C ALA A 57 -11.25 -14.91 -2.70
N MET A 58 -11.04 -14.68 -1.40
CA MET A 58 -11.44 -15.64 -0.35
C MET A 58 -12.96 -15.80 -0.29
N GLU A 59 -13.71 -14.76 -0.63
CA GLU A 59 -15.17 -14.79 -0.79
C GLU A 59 -15.62 -15.33 -2.16
N GLY A 60 -14.69 -15.71 -3.03
CA GLY A 60 -14.96 -16.26 -4.36
C GLY A 60 -15.04 -15.22 -5.49
N ASP A 61 -14.87 -13.94 -5.22
CA ASP A 61 -14.90 -12.87 -6.24
C ASP A 61 -13.52 -12.67 -6.91
N TRP A 62 -13.15 -13.67 -7.69
CA TRP A 62 -11.88 -13.67 -8.45
C TRP A 62 -11.81 -12.58 -9.51
N GLU A 63 -12.93 -12.16 -10.07
CA GLU A 63 -12.97 -11.09 -11.05
C GLU A 63 -12.59 -9.75 -10.43
N ARG A 64 -13.13 -9.46 -9.23
CA ARG A 64 -12.77 -8.27 -8.46
C ARG A 64 -11.30 -8.31 -8.03
N TYR A 65 -10.81 -9.48 -7.61
CA TYR A 65 -9.41 -9.66 -7.28
C TYR A 65 -8.49 -9.37 -8.49
N ALA A 66 -8.80 -9.89 -9.68
CA ALA A 66 -8.02 -9.64 -10.89
C ALA A 66 -7.99 -8.16 -11.28
N ARG A 67 -9.09 -7.42 -11.07
CA ARG A 67 -9.14 -5.96 -11.28
C ARG A 67 -8.23 -5.21 -10.29
N LEU A 68 -8.09 -5.70 -9.06
CA LEU A 68 -7.14 -5.15 -8.08
C LEU A 68 -5.70 -5.51 -8.46
N GLU A 69 -5.45 -6.77 -8.81
CA GLU A 69 -4.13 -7.25 -9.24
C GLU A 69 -3.57 -6.41 -10.39
N ALA A 70 -4.40 -6.02 -11.35
CA ALA A 70 -4.02 -5.16 -12.46
C ALA A 70 -3.49 -3.76 -12.02
N LYS A 71 -3.78 -3.32 -10.81
CA LYS A 71 -3.30 -2.05 -10.23
C LYS A 71 -1.96 -2.18 -9.51
N LEU A 72 -1.46 -3.38 -9.29
CA LEU A 72 -0.23 -3.62 -8.53
C LEU A 72 0.98 -2.83 -9.03
N PRO A 73 1.21 -2.64 -10.35
CA PRO A 73 2.31 -1.79 -10.82
C PRO A 73 2.25 -0.36 -10.31
N LEU A 74 1.05 0.21 -10.15
CA LEU A 74 0.85 1.54 -9.58
C LEU A 74 1.20 1.56 -8.08
N TYR A 75 0.78 0.54 -7.32
CA TYR A 75 1.12 0.42 -5.89
C TYR A 75 2.63 0.25 -5.67
N LEU A 76 3.30 -0.53 -6.53
CA LEU A 76 4.76 -0.67 -6.51
C LEU A 76 5.46 0.67 -6.78
N ALA A 77 4.98 1.43 -7.75
CA ALA A 77 5.51 2.77 -8.03
C ALA A 77 5.31 3.70 -6.82
N GLY A 78 4.11 3.75 -6.26
CA GLY A 78 3.81 4.52 -5.06
C GLY A 78 4.68 4.13 -3.86
N GLY A 79 4.86 2.83 -3.61
CA GLY A 79 5.72 2.34 -2.53
C GLY A 79 7.18 2.77 -2.68
N ARG A 80 7.70 2.83 -3.92
CA ARG A 80 9.05 3.40 -4.17
C ARG A 80 9.10 4.89 -3.87
N MET A 81 8.11 5.66 -4.34
CA MET A 81 8.03 7.10 -4.08
C MET A 81 7.98 7.40 -2.58
N TRP A 82 7.19 6.65 -1.82
CA TRP A 82 7.12 6.83 -0.35
C TRP A 82 8.46 6.59 0.34
N ARG A 83 9.23 5.57 -0.05
CA ARG A 83 10.57 5.31 0.51
C ARG A 83 11.60 6.40 0.19
N GLU A 84 11.40 7.11 -0.91
CA GLU A 84 12.30 8.18 -1.36
C GLU A 84 11.86 9.56 -0.83
N LEU A 85 10.64 9.68 -0.33
CA LEU A 85 9.99 10.94 -0.02
C LEU A 85 10.73 11.76 1.04
N GLU A 86 11.26 11.11 2.09
CA GLU A 86 12.03 11.80 3.14
C GLU A 86 13.29 12.48 2.57
N ARG A 87 14.01 11.78 1.72
CA ARG A 87 15.18 12.34 1.04
C ARG A 87 14.79 13.51 0.13
N GLU A 88 13.66 13.39 -0.56
CA GLU A 88 13.18 14.39 -1.51
C GLU A 88 12.68 15.65 -0.80
N LEU A 89 11.96 15.52 0.29
CA LEU A 89 11.41 16.62 1.08
C LEU A 89 12.46 17.27 2.00
N GLY A 90 13.53 16.54 2.34
CA GLY A 90 14.58 17.02 3.25
C GLY A 90 14.19 16.99 4.73
N PHE A 91 13.13 16.27 5.09
CA PHE A 91 12.70 16.06 6.47
C PHE A 91 12.07 14.68 6.65
N GLU A 92 12.08 14.19 7.88
CA GLU A 92 11.53 12.88 8.24
C GLU A 92 9.98 12.91 8.19
N VAL A 93 9.40 11.92 7.50
CA VAL A 93 7.94 11.68 7.43
C VAL A 93 7.54 10.36 8.09
N GLU A 94 8.48 9.76 8.84
CA GLU A 94 8.29 8.54 9.65
C GLU A 94 7.81 7.32 8.85
N VAL A 95 8.19 7.20 7.59
CA VAL A 95 7.88 6.01 6.77
C VAL A 95 8.70 4.82 7.25
N LYS A 96 8.01 3.79 7.76
CA LYS A 96 8.64 2.54 8.22
C LYS A 96 8.19 1.39 7.32
N SER A 97 9.16 0.67 6.77
CA SER A 97 8.93 -0.55 5.97
C SER A 97 9.31 -1.76 6.81
N GLY A 98 8.33 -2.36 7.47
CA GLY A 98 8.51 -3.54 8.33
C GLY A 98 8.06 -4.84 7.70
N GLY A 99 7.60 -4.78 6.46
CA GLY A 99 6.96 -5.91 5.79
C GLY A 99 5.51 -6.15 6.23
N GLY A 100 4.84 -7.06 5.54
CA GLY A 100 3.45 -7.45 5.81
C GLY A 100 3.27 -8.97 5.76
N LEU A 101 2.41 -9.48 6.63
CA LEU A 101 2.03 -10.89 6.66
C LEU A 101 0.53 -11.01 6.43
N MET A 102 0.16 -11.89 5.50
CA MET A 102 -1.21 -12.36 5.33
C MET A 102 -1.24 -13.84 5.71
N VAL A 103 -1.92 -14.16 6.81
CA VAL A 103 -1.85 -15.48 7.43
C VAL A 103 -2.90 -16.46 6.90
N ALA A 104 -2.58 -17.76 6.96
CA ALA A 104 -3.46 -18.87 6.67
C ALA A 104 -3.55 -19.82 7.88
N GLU A 105 -4.75 -20.21 8.26
CA GLU A 105 -5.05 -21.18 9.32
C GLU A 105 -5.58 -22.49 8.76
N THR A 106 -5.87 -22.55 7.45
CA THR A 106 -6.34 -23.76 6.75
C THR A 106 -5.57 -24.00 5.47
N ASP A 107 -5.56 -25.25 5.01
CA ASP A 107 -4.94 -25.63 3.73
C ASP A 107 -5.56 -24.90 2.53
N ASP A 108 -6.87 -24.62 2.57
CA ASP A 108 -7.53 -23.86 1.51
C ASP A 108 -7.03 -22.41 1.45
N GLN A 109 -6.86 -21.77 2.60
CA GLN A 109 -6.29 -20.44 2.70
C GLN A 109 -4.83 -20.44 2.24
N LEU A 110 -4.05 -21.45 2.63
CA LEU A 110 -2.65 -21.56 2.21
C LEU A 110 -2.53 -21.72 0.70
N ARG A 111 -3.30 -22.61 0.07
CA ARG A 111 -3.37 -22.76 -1.39
C ARG A 111 -3.78 -21.45 -2.09
N PHE A 112 -4.69 -20.71 -1.48
CA PHE A 112 -5.05 -19.39 -1.97
C PHE A 112 -3.86 -18.42 -1.95
N LEU A 113 -3.12 -18.35 -0.84
CA LEU A 113 -1.93 -17.49 -0.71
C LEU A 113 -0.84 -17.88 -1.72
N GLU A 114 -0.61 -19.17 -1.96
CA GLU A 114 0.33 -19.64 -2.98
C GLU A 114 -0.03 -19.11 -4.38
N LYS A 115 -1.30 -19.19 -4.75
CA LYS A 115 -1.80 -18.66 -6.03
C LYS A 115 -1.67 -17.14 -6.11
N LYS A 116 -1.99 -16.44 -5.02
CA LYS A 116 -1.86 -14.99 -4.89
C LYS A 116 -0.40 -14.55 -5.08
N VAL A 117 0.53 -15.14 -4.34
CA VAL A 117 1.97 -14.86 -4.42
C VAL A 117 2.50 -15.09 -5.84
N ALA A 118 2.08 -16.16 -6.51
CA ALA A 118 2.46 -16.41 -7.90
C ALA A 118 2.00 -15.28 -8.84
N GLY A 119 0.81 -14.73 -8.63
CA GLY A 119 0.29 -13.57 -9.37
C GLY A 119 1.09 -12.30 -9.11
N GLU A 120 1.28 -11.97 -7.85
CA GLU A 120 2.01 -10.78 -7.41
C GLU A 120 3.46 -10.76 -7.90
N ARG A 121 4.15 -11.92 -7.82
CA ARG A 121 5.53 -12.05 -8.32
C ARG A 121 5.65 -11.82 -9.83
N ARG A 122 4.68 -12.29 -10.62
CA ARG A 122 4.64 -11.99 -12.08
C ARG A 122 4.55 -10.49 -12.36
N LEU A 123 3.95 -9.72 -11.46
CA LEU A 123 3.79 -8.27 -11.58
C LEU A 123 4.90 -7.48 -10.89
N GLY A 124 5.90 -8.16 -10.30
CA GLY A 124 7.10 -7.55 -9.75
C GLY A 124 7.07 -7.26 -8.25
N LEU A 125 6.08 -7.74 -7.51
CA LEU A 125 6.11 -7.67 -6.04
C LEU A 125 7.03 -8.78 -5.50
N THR A 126 7.93 -8.39 -4.60
CA THR A 126 8.71 -9.36 -3.84
C THR A 126 7.87 -9.87 -2.68
N SER A 127 7.28 -11.05 -2.85
CA SER A 127 6.52 -11.73 -1.80
C SER A 127 6.81 -13.23 -1.83
N GLY A 128 6.49 -13.95 -0.76
CA GLY A 128 6.72 -15.37 -0.68
C GLY A 128 5.87 -16.05 0.38
N VAL A 129 5.51 -17.31 0.15
CA VAL A 129 4.85 -18.11 1.17
C VAL A 129 5.90 -18.65 2.15
N VAL A 130 5.67 -18.41 3.43
CA VAL A 130 6.49 -18.90 4.56
C VAL A 130 5.65 -19.81 5.44
N THR A 131 6.26 -20.90 5.92
CA THR A 131 5.60 -21.91 6.75
C THR A 131 6.54 -22.45 7.84
N GLY A 132 6.01 -23.24 8.78
CA GLY A 132 6.81 -23.97 9.76
C GLY A 132 7.79 -23.11 10.55
N ALA A 133 9.05 -23.56 10.63
CA ALA A 133 10.08 -22.89 11.44
C ALA A 133 10.43 -21.48 10.93
N GLU A 134 10.38 -21.26 9.62
CA GLU A 134 10.62 -19.93 9.03
C GLU A 134 9.56 -18.92 9.49
N LEU A 135 8.27 -19.30 9.45
CA LEU A 135 7.18 -18.47 9.93
C LEU A 135 7.31 -18.17 11.43
N LYS A 136 7.67 -19.17 12.24
CA LYS A 136 7.85 -18.99 13.69
C LYS A 136 9.02 -18.06 14.02
N ASN A 137 10.11 -18.12 13.26
CA ASN A 137 11.24 -17.21 13.42
C ASN A 137 10.90 -15.77 12.99
N LEU A 138 10.14 -15.63 11.90
CA LEU A 138 9.73 -14.33 11.37
C LEU A 138 8.68 -13.65 12.28
N ALA A 139 7.71 -14.42 12.77
CA ALA A 139 6.57 -13.93 13.52
C ALA A 139 6.25 -14.80 14.75
N PRO A 140 7.11 -14.80 15.78
CA PRO A 140 6.98 -15.68 16.96
C PRO A 140 5.72 -15.41 17.79
N TYR A 141 5.07 -14.27 17.58
CA TYR A 141 3.83 -13.85 18.23
C TYR A 141 2.57 -14.48 17.64
N LEU A 142 2.68 -15.15 16.48
CA LEU A 142 1.52 -15.82 15.87
C LEU A 142 1.15 -17.09 16.62
N SER A 143 -0.15 -17.34 16.69
CA SER A 143 -0.73 -18.55 17.27
C SER A 143 -0.29 -19.81 16.49
N ASP A 144 -0.34 -20.97 17.16
CA ASP A 144 -0.05 -22.28 16.53
C ASP A 144 -1.12 -22.71 15.52
N ALA A 145 -2.28 -22.04 15.49
CA ALA A 145 -3.30 -22.26 14.47
C ALA A 145 -2.86 -21.77 13.08
N VAL A 146 -1.89 -20.83 13.02
CA VAL A 146 -1.37 -20.31 11.74
C VAL A 146 -0.39 -21.30 11.13
N ILE A 147 -0.76 -21.87 9.98
CA ILE A 147 0.03 -22.89 9.27
C ILE A 147 0.95 -22.31 8.20
N GLY A 148 0.71 -21.06 7.76
CA GLY A 148 1.52 -20.38 6.77
C GLY A 148 1.13 -18.93 6.61
N ALA A 149 1.93 -18.18 5.86
CA ALA A 149 1.65 -16.79 5.54
C ALA A 149 2.27 -16.40 4.19
N ASP A 150 1.65 -15.44 3.51
CA ASP A 150 2.28 -14.67 2.45
C ASP A 150 3.03 -13.50 3.10
N PHE A 151 4.35 -13.52 2.99
CA PHE A 151 5.24 -12.48 3.49
C PHE A 151 5.72 -11.57 2.36
N CYS A 152 5.50 -10.28 2.52
CA CYS A 152 5.99 -9.21 1.66
C CYS A 152 6.95 -8.35 2.49
N PRO A 153 8.28 -8.40 2.25
CA PRO A 153 9.29 -7.65 3.03
C PRO A 153 9.27 -6.14 2.80
#